data_2d17da45917e9da3e014429fb86693e9
#
_entry.id   2d17da45917e9da3e014429fb86693e9
#
_cell.length_a   1.000
_cell.length_b   1.000
_cell.length_c   1.000
_cell.angle_alpha   90.00
_cell.angle_beta   90.00
_cell.angle_gamma   90.00
#
_symmetry.space_group_name_H-M   'P 1'
#
loop_
_entity.id
_entity.type
_entity.pdbx_description
1 polymer ?
#
loop_
_entity_poly.entity_id
_entity_poly.type
_entity_poly.pdbx_seq_one_letter_code
_entity_poly.pdbx_strand_id
1 'polypeptide(L)'
;MNKENLKICSNCIIPDNYKGFQIDERGKCKYCNEMSYTGIRRYVDEETRIRLSEELDQLLYQSRGKGKFYDVAIGYSGGKDSTYLAILLKNKYNLNVLGIVIDHSFFPDQVEKNINKVTRTIHLDTIRFSIQPEFMVKYFKYKFLHYKEVSPSIFDTVCGECSNIIEGMVMKIAAQFEIPYVLIGLSPEQTNRYFYQMPSDHVASSWIKGSFVDSVFSQNDRKYIWNPDSDLEKKLKVYFPFHVWDYNVNIITEKLSSQDVLSEIDAHPLNTECHMLQSMRYLDKLNLGYDPRIGPFSDLVRFGKANRDEYIQKFYHQSVNMEAVRNLEKRLGIEIDSFIE
;
A
#
# COMPACT_ATOMS: atom_id res chain seq x y z
N MET A 1 8.22 29.63 -0.55
CA MET A 1 7.30 29.86 -1.68
C MET A 1 5.92 30.24 -1.15
N ASN A 2 5.33 31.34 -1.63
CA ASN A 2 4.01 31.81 -1.19
C ASN A 2 2.93 30.76 -1.48
N LYS A 3 2.27 30.26 -0.43
CA LYS A 3 1.20 29.25 -0.49
C LYS A 3 -0.12 29.75 -1.10
N GLU A 4 -0.19 31.01 -1.55
CA GLU A 4 -1.48 31.68 -1.80
C GLU A 4 -2.07 31.49 -3.21
N ASN A 5 -1.40 30.80 -4.17
CA ASN A 5 -1.94 30.65 -5.53
C ASN A 5 -1.59 29.32 -6.21
N LEU A 6 -1.62 28.20 -5.48
CA LEU A 6 -1.44 26.91 -6.12
C LEU A 6 -2.63 26.62 -7.05
N LYS A 7 -2.40 26.66 -8.36
CA LYS A 7 -3.42 26.28 -9.35
C LYS A 7 -3.56 24.77 -9.39
N ILE A 8 -4.80 24.30 -9.33
CA ILE A 8 -5.12 22.87 -9.41
C ILE A 8 -5.84 22.63 -10.72
N CYS A 9 -5.51 21.53 -11.39
CA CYS A 9 -6.16 21.14 -12.64
C CYS A 9 -7.68 21.09 -12.51
N SER A 10 -8.40 21.71 -13.47
CA SER A 10 -9.87 21.77 -13.46
C SER A 10 -10.55 20.40 -13.63
N ASN A 11 -9.85 19.42 -14.21
CA ASN A 11 -10.40 18.10 -14.51
C ASN A 11 -9.95 17.00 -13.52
N CYS A 12 -8.74 17.12 -12.94
CA CYS A 12 -8.26 16.20 -11.89
C CYS A 12 -7.77 17.00 -10.68
N ILE A 13 -6.87 16.44 -9.87
CA ILE A 13 -6.38 17.09 -8.66
C ILE A 13 -4.88 17.45 -8.71
N ILE A 14 -4.23 17.38 -9.87
CA ILE A 14 -2.80 17.71 -10.00
C ILE A 14 -2.58 19.21 -9.85
N PRO A 15 -1.62 19.64 -9.01
CA PRO A 15 -1.22 21.06 -8.91
C PRO A 15 -0.24 21.45 -10.02
N ASP A 16 -0.09 22.73 -10.26
CA ASP A 16 0.75 23.32 -11.31
C ASP A 16 2.26 23.14 -11.09
N ASN A 17 2.67 22.75 -9.89
CA ASN A 17 4.06 22.41 -9.58
C ASN A 17 4.37 20.91 -9.59
N TYR A 18 3.38 20.06 -9.92
CA TYR A 18 3.57 18.61 -9.90
C TYR A 18 4.61 18.17 -10.91
N LYS A 19 5.75 17.64 -10.43
CA LYS A 19 6.89 17.19 -11.25
C LYS A 19 7.35 18.21 -12.31
N GLY A 20 7.22 19.50 -12.01
CA GLY A 20 7.63 20.59 -12.89
C GLY A 20 6.68 20.85 -14.07
N PHE A 21 5.49 20.29 -14.10
CA PHE A 21 4.50 20.56 -15.15
C PHE A 21 3.63 21.77 -14.82
N GLN A 22 3.30 22.55 -15.85
CA GLN A 22 2.38 23.66 -15.74
C GLN A 22 0.96 23.26 -16.15
N ILE A 23 -0.02 23.95 -15.59
CA ILE A 23 -1.42 23.91 -16.03
C ILE A 23 -1.58 24.89 -17.19
N ASP A 24 -2.24 24.46 -18.25
CA ASP A 24 -2.47 25.29 -19.45
C ASP A 24 -3.48 26.42 -19.22
N GLU A 25 -3.67 27.27 -20.23
CA GLU A 25 -4.60 28.41 -20.19
C GLU A 25 -6.06 27.97 -19.97
N ARG A 26 -6.41 26.74 -20.33
CA ARG A 26 -7.73 26.14 -20.11
C ARG A 26 -7.90 25.52 -18.73
N GLY A 27 -6.87 25.64 -17.87
CA GLY A 27 -6.88 25.10 -16.52
C GLY A 27 -6.63 23.59 -16.46
N LYS A 28 -6.10 22.95 -17.53
CA LYS A 28 -5.84 21.52 -17.57
C LYS A 28 -4.37 21.17 -17.47
N CYS A 29 -4.05 20.10 -16.74
CA CYS A 29 -2.71 19.56 -16.72
C CYS A 29 -2.42 18.69 -17.96
N LYS A 30 -1.13 18.45 -18.24
CA LYS A 30 -0.66 17.60 -19.33
C LYS A 30 -1.39 16.26 -19.41
N TYR A 31 -1.51 15.56 -18.30
CA TYR A 31 -2.13 14.23 -18.25
C TYR A 31 -3.63 14.25 -18.62
N CYS A 32 -4.34 15.33 -18.27
CA CYS A 32 -5.74 15.50 -18.66
C CYS A 32 -5.90 15.84 -20.13
N ASN A 33 -4.95 16.57 -20.72
CA ASN A 33 -4.97 16.86 -22.17
C ASN A 33 -4.67 15.60 -23.00
N GLU A 34 -3.75 14.80 -22.54
CA GLU A 34 -3.33 13.56 -23.22
C GLU A 34 -4.20 12.35 -22.84
N MET A 35 -5.09 12.48 -21.86
CA MET A 35 -5.80 11.37 -21.23
C MET A 35 -4.86 10.23 -20.82
N SER A 36 -3.69 10.62 -20.29
CA SER A 36 -2.61 9.72 -19.91
C SER A 36 -2.51 9.55 -18.39
N TYR A 37 -1.75 8.55 -17.94
CA TYR A 37 -1.52 8.26 -16.53
C TYR A 37 -0.29 8.99 -15.98
N THR A 38 -0.31 9.30 -14.69
CA THR A 38 0.80 10.00 -14.01
C THR A 38 2.00 9.09 -13.73
N GLY A 39 1.83 7.80 -13.78
CA GLY A 39 2.85 6.77 -13.58
C GLY A 39 2.85 5.73 -14.68
N ILE A 40 3.80 4.78 -14.59
CA ILE A 40 3.81 3.60 -15.46
C ILE A 40 2.66 2.69 -15.01
N ARG A 41 1.43 3.02 -15.40
CA ARG A 41 0.33 2.08 -15.26
C ARG A 41 0.36 1.12 -16.43
N ARG A 42 0.41 -0.14 -16.12
CA ARG A 42 0.06 -1.19 -17.06
C ARG A 42 -1.44 -1.48 -16.90
N TYR A 43 -2.25 -0.52 -17.33
CA TYR A 43 -3.67 -0.80 -17.49
C TYR A 43 -3.81 -1.82 -18.61
N VAL A 44 -4.36 -2.92 -18.22
CA VAL A 44 -4.95 -3.83 -19.18
C VAL A 44 -6.26 -3.18 -19.69
N ASP A 45 -6.54 -3.31 -20.98
CA ASP A 45 -7.84 -2.96 -21.53
C ASP A 45 -8.96 -3.77 -20.85
N GLU A 46 -10.20 -3.35 -21.05
CA GLU A 46 -11.33 -3.96 -20.36
C GLU A 46 -11.51 -5.46 -20.71
N GLU A 47 -11.25 -5.85 -21.95
CA GLU A 47 -11.30 -7.26 -22.37
C GLU A 47 -10.26 -8.09 -21.64
N THR A 48 -9.03 -7.59 -21.58
CA THR A 48 -7.95 -8.24 -20.84
C THR A 48 -8.25 -8.28 -19.33
N ARG A 49 -8.84 -7.22 -18.76
CA ARG A 49 -9.26 -7.18 -17.35
C ARG A 49 -10.28 -8.27 -17.04
N ILE A 50 -11.30 -8.40 -17.87
CA ILE A 50 -12.34 -9.42 -17.72
C ILE A 50 -11.72 -10.81 -17.78
N ARG A 51 -10.91 -11.10 -18.80
CA ARG A 51 -10.23 -12.38 -18.95
C ARG A 51 -9.36 -12.74 -17.73
N LEU A 52 -8.56 -11.79 -17.25
CA LEU A 52 -7.72 -12.00 -16.06
C LEU A 52 -8.54 -12.19 -14.78
N SER A 53 -9.69 -11.52 -14.67
CA SER A 53 -10.64 -11.73 -13.57
C SER A 53 -11.20 -13.15 -13.59
N GLU A 54 -11.60 -13.65 -14.76
CA GLU A 54 -12.08 -15.02 -14.93
C GLU A 54 -11.00 -16.07 -14.66
N GLU A 55 -9.78 -15.83 -15.13
CA GLU A 55 -8.62 -16.68 -14.82
C GLU A 55 -8.33 -16.76 -13.32
N LEU A 56 -8.42 -15.62 -12.61
CA LEU A 56 -8.27 -15.59 -11.16
C LEU A 56 -9.40 -16.33 -10.45
N ASP A 57 -10.65 -16.11 -10.87
CA ASP A 57 -11.80 -16.82 -10.33
C ASP A 57 -11.63 -18.34 -10.48
N GLN A 58 -11.25 -18.80 -11.66
CA GLN A 58 -10.99 -20.23 -11.92
C GLN A 58 -9.85 -20.77 -11.03
N LEU A 59 -8.73 -20.02 -10.91
CA LEU A 59 -7.62 -20.39 -10.03
C LEU A 59 -8.09 -20.60 -8.59
N LEU A 60 -8.87 -19.64 -8.07
CA LEU A 60 -9.35 -19.69 -6.69
C LEU A 60 -10.33 -20.85 -6.45
N TYR A 61 -11.27 -21.10 -7.36
CA TYR A 61 -12.14 -22.28 -7.27
C TYR A 61 -11.35 -23.59 -7.34
N GLN A 62 -10.33 -23.65 -8.18
CA GLN A 62 -9.47 -24.83 -8.30
C GLN A 62 -8.55 -25.02 -7.09
N SER A 63 -8.25 -23.97 -6.35
CA SER A 63 -7.37 -24.03 -5.15
C SER A 63 -8.09 -24.62 -3.94
N ARG A 64 -9.42 -24.66 -3.95
CA ARG A 64 -10.23 -25.14 -2.84
C ARG A 64 -9.88 -26.57 -2.45
N GLY A 65 -9.53 -26.78 -1.18
CA GLY A 65 -9.20 -28.08 -0.60
C GLY A 65 -7.90 -28.68 -1.12
N LYS A 66 -7.05 -27.90 -1.82
CA LYS A 66 -5.74 -28.36 -2.30
C LYS A 66 -4.57 -28.04 -1.38
N GLY A 67 -4.76 -27.06 -0.51
CA GLY A 67 -3.77 -26.72 0.52
C GLY A 67 -3.76 -27.76 1.64
N LYS A 68 -2.60 -27.97 2.25
CA LYS A 68 -2.44 -28.89 3.38
C LYS A 68 -3.31 -28.48 4.59
N PHE A 69 -3.32 -27.17 4.89
CA PHE A 69 -4.13 -26.54 5.94
C PHE A 69 -4.90 -25.34 5.40
N TYR A 70 -4.27 -24.57 4.50
CA TYR A 70 -4.82 -23.36 3.91
C TYR A 70 -4.66 -23.41 2.40
N ASP A 71 -5.68 -22.97 1.70
CA ASP A 71 -5.70 -22.93 0.23
C ASP A 71 -4.96 -21.73 -0.31
N VAL A 72 -5.05 -20.61 0.39
CA VAL A 72 -4.42 -19.32 0.05
C VAL A 72 -3.98 -18.57 1.31
N ALA A 73 -2.99 -17.69 1.16
CA ALA A 73 -2.62 -16.71 2.18
C ALA A 73 -2.94 -15.30 1.72
N ILE A 74 -3.23 -14.41 2.67
CA ILE A 74 -3.38 -12.98 2.42
C ILE A 74 -2.43 -12.17 3.30
N GLY A 75 -1.86 -11.09 2.75
CA GLY A 75 -1.29 -10.03 3.56
C GLY A 75 -2.42 -9.28 4.26
N TYR A 76 -2.52 -9.45 5.59
CA TYR A 76 -3.63 -8.91 6.36
C TYR A 76 -3.20 -7.73 7.22
N SER A 77 -3.69 -6.53 6.89
CA SER A 77 -3.31 -5.28 7.56
C SER A 77 -4.36 -4.76 8.56
N GLY A 78 -5.50 -5.43 8.72
CA GLY A 78 -6.63 -4.92 9.52
C GLY A 78 -7.37 -3.74 8.89
N GLY A 79 -7.00 -3.32 7.68
CA GLY A 79 -7.69 -2.29 6.91
C GLY A 79 -8.87 -2.86 6.10
N LYS A 80 -9.73 -1.95 5.58
CA LYS A 80 -10.94 -2.31 4.84
C LYS A 80 -10.70 -3.24 3.65
N ASP A 81 -9.62 -3.01 2.89
CA ASP A 81 -9.37 -3.73 1.64
C ASP A 81 -8.93 -5.19 1.90
N SER A 82 -7.97 -5.40 2.81
CA SER A 82 -7.56 -6.74 3.20
C SER A 82 -8.66 -7.52 3.92
N THR A 83 -9.52 -6.82 4.68
CA THR A 83 -10.71 -7.41 5.32
C THR A 83 -11.73 -7.84 4.27
N TYR A 84 -12.05 -6.98 3.31
CA TYR A 84 -12.98 -7.32 2.23
C TYR A 84 -12.46 -8.46 1.36
N LEU A 85 -11.16 -8.49 1.07
CA LEU A 85 -10.51 -9.61 0.39
C LEU A 85 -10.71 -10.91 1.16
N ALA A 86 -10.46 -10.93 2.47
CA ALA A 86 -10.67 -12.11 3.30
C ALA A 86 -12.11 -12.63 3.24
N ILE A 87 -13.09 -11.71 3.31
CA ILE A 87 -14.52 -12.04 3.21
C ILE A 87 -14.85 -12.66 1.84
N LEU A 88 -14.35 -12.08 0.74
CA LEU A 88 -14.57 -12.63 -0.60
C LEU A 88 -14.00 -14.03 -0.73
N LEU A 89 -12.77 -14.26 -0.29
CA LEU A 89 -12.11 -15.56 -0.38
C LEU A 89 -12.84 -16.63 0.44
N LYS A 90 -13.34 -16.29 1.62
CA LYS A 90 -14.09 -17.23 2.46
C LYS A 90 -15.52 -17.47 1.95
N ASN A 91 -16.25 -16.40 1.61
CA ASN A 91 -17.68 -16.50 1.35
C ASN A 91 -18.01 -16.82 -0.12
N LYS A 92 -17.30 -16.20 -1.09
CA LYS A 92 -17.53 -16.47 -2.52
C LYS A 92 -16.85 -17.76 -2.98
N TYR A 93 -15.59 -17.95 -2.57
CA TYR A 93 -14.78 -19.08 -3.07
C TYR A 93 -14.74 -20.27 -2.09
N ASN A 94 -15.20 -20.06 -0.84
CA ASN A 94 -15.21 -21.07 0.23
C ASN A 94 -13.81 -21.69 0.46
N LEU A 95 -12.79 -20.81 0.58
CA LEU A 95 -11.40 -21.19 0.78
C LEU A 95 -11.02 -21.19 2.26
N ASN A 96 -10.09 -22.05 2.63
CA ASN A 96 -9.36 -21.95 3.88
C ASN A 96 -8.25 -20.90 3.74
N VAL A 97 -8.44 -19.74 4.39
CA VAL A 97 -7.59 -18.56 4.23
C VAL A 97 -6.73 -18.36 5.46
N LEU A 98 -5.42 -18.19 5.27
CA LEU A 98 -4.49 -17.74 6.31
C LEU A 98 -4.25 -16.23 6.19
N GLY A 99 -4.64 -15.44 7.19
CA GLY A 99 -4.27 -14.04 7.32
C GLY A 99 -2.88 -13.89 7.92
N ILE A 100 -1.96 -13.27 7.20
CA ILE A 100 -0.60 -13.04 7.69
C ILE A 100 -0.45 -11.56 8.04
N VAL A 101 -0.29 -11.27 9.33
CA VAL A 101 -0.11 -9.94 9.89
C VAL A 101 1.38 -9.69 10.12
N ILE A 102 1.94 -8.69 9.45
CA ILE A 102 3.31 -8.26 9.70
C ILE A 102 3.29 -6.99 10.54
N ASP A 103 3.67 -7.14 11.79
CA ASP A 103 3.76 -6.03 12.73
C ASP A 103 5.14 -5.35 12.61
N HIS A 104 5.15 -4.17 12.05
CA HIS A 104 6.34 -3.32 11.94
C HIS A 104 6.43 -2.26 13.05
N SER A 105 5.60 -2.36 14.08
CA SER A 105 5.56 -1.47 15.26
C SER A 105 5.17 -0.01 15.04
N PHE A 106 4.73 0.36 13.82
CA PHE A 106 4.31 1.73 13.48
C PHE A 106 2.83 1.83 13.09
N PHE A 107 2.05 0.81 13.43
CA PHE A 107 0.60 0.85 13.28
C PHE A 107 -0.07 1.66 14.39
N PRO A 108 -1.17 2.37 14.09
CA PRO A 108 -2.06 2.91 15.10
C PRO A 108 -2.74 1.79 15.91
N ASP A 109 -3.10 2.10 17.16
CA ASP A 109 -3.85 1.17 18.04
C ASP A 109 -5.17 0.70 17.41
N GLN A 110 -5.78 1.50 16.55
CA GLN A 110 -7.01 1.13 15.84
C GLN A 110 -6.82 -0.08 14.93
N VAL A 111 -5.66 -0.21 14.30
CA VAL A 111 -5.33 -1.38 13.47
C VAL A 111 -5.37 -2.67 14.29
N GLU A 112 -4.81 -2.64 15.50
CA GLU A 112 -4.85 -3.79 16.41
C GLU A 112 -6.28 -4.16 16.81
N LYS A 113 -7.10 -3.16 17.15
CA LYS A 113 -8.52 -3.37 17.46
C LYS A 113 -9.27 -3.98 16.28
N ASN A 114 -9.02 -3.47 15.07
CA ASN A 114 -9.62 -3.98 13.84
C ASN A 114 -9.23 -5.44 13.58
N ILE A 115 -7.94 -5.77 13.68
CA ILE A 115 -7.46 -7.14 13.50
C ILE A 115 -8.19 -8.08 14.47
N ASN A 116 -8.23 -7.73 15.76
CA ASN A 116 -8.85 -8.54 16.79
C ASN A 116 -10.38 -8.69 16.61
N LYS A 117 -11.08 -7.63 16.20
CA LYS A 117 -12.51 -7.66 15.92
C LYS A 117 -12.78 -8.54 14.70
N VAL A 118 -12.13 -8.25 13.58
CA VAL A 118 -12.40 -8.90 12.30
C VAL A 118 -12.09 -10.39 12.33
N THR A 119 -10.93 -10.77 12.88
CA THR A 119 -10.55 -12.20 12.94
C THR A 119 -11.60 -13.04 13.66
N ARG A 120 -12.21 -12.51 14.72
CA ARG A 120 -13.31 -13.17 15.44
C ARG A 120 -14.61 -13.17 14.66
N THR A 121 -14.96 -12.02 14.04
CA THR A 121 -16.27 -11.86 13.35
C THR A 121 -16.36 -12.73 12.10
N ILE A 122 -15.30 -12.84 11.31
CA ILE A 122 -15.30 -13.64 10.07
C ILE A 122 -14.60 -14.99 10.24
N HIS A 123 -14.20 -15.35 11.47
CA HIS A 123 -13.47 -16.59 11.76
C HIS A 123 -12.25 -16.77 10.85
N LEU A 124 -11.39 -15.73 10.77
CA LEU A 124 -10.17 -15.76 9.98
C LEU A 124 -9.01 -16.26 10.84
N ASP A 125 -8.40 -17.36 10.46
CA ASP A 125 -7.15 -17.80 11.08
C ASP A 125 -6.02 -16.82 10.73
N THR A 126 -5.25 -16.41 11.73
CA THR A 126 -4.17 -15.44 11.52
C THR A 126 -2.86 -15.88 12.17
N ILE A 127 -1.76 -15.54 11.49
CA ILE A 127 -0.42 -15.55 12.07
C ILE A 127 0.08 -14.12 12.13
N ARG A 128 0.63 -13.75 13.29
CA ARG A 128 1.31 -12.48 13.46
C ARG A 128 2.81 -12.68 13.56
N PHE A 129 3.54 -11.95 12.74
CA PHE A 129 4.99 -11.84 12.82
C PHE A 129 5.37 -10.42 13.15
N SER A 130 6.01 -10.22 14.32
CA SER A 130 6.50 -8.91 14.72
C SER A 130 7.96 -8.76 14.28
N ILE A 131 8.23 -7.76 13.46
CA ILE A 131 9.57 -7.32 13.10
C ILE A 131 10.16 -6.62 14.34
N GLN A 132 11.43 -6.87 14.64
CA GLN A 132 12.09 -6.22 15.79
C GLN A 132 11.99 -4.69 15.66
N PRO A 133 11.46 -3.98 16.68
CA PRO A 133 11.27 -2.53 16.63
C PRO A 133 12.57 -1.78 16.33
N GLU A 134 13.69 -2.24 16.86
CA GLU A 134 15.02 -1.64 16.69
C GLU A 134 15.47 -1.68 15.23
N PHE A 135 15.14 -2.77 14.51
CA PHE A 135 15.40 -2.86 13.09
C PHE A 135 14.58 -1.83 12.31
N MET A 136 13.27 -1.72 12.58
CA MET A 136 12.41 -0.78 11.89
C MET A 136 12.78 0.67 12.19
N VAL A 137 13.13 0.99 13.44
CA VAL A 137 13.65 2.33 13.81
C VAL A 137 14.93 2.64 13.02
N LYS A 138 15.90 1.72 13.01
CA LYS A 138 17.15 1.86 12.25
C LYS A 138 16.89 2.04 10.77
N TYR A 139 15.99 1.22 10.19
CA TYR A 139 15.62 1.28 8.79
C TYR A 139 15.00 2.64 8.44
N PHE A 140 13.97 3.08 9.16
CA PHE A 140 13.32 4.35 8.88
C PHE A 140 14.24 5.54 9.09
N LYS A 141 15.05 5.53 10.17
CA LYS A 141 16.07 6.57 10.40
C LYS A 141 17.04 6.67 9.23
N TYR A 142 17.60 5.56 8.77
CA TYR A 142 18.49 5.52 7.62
C TYR A 142 17.82 6.09 6.36
N LYS A 143 16.56 5.71 6.11
CA LYS A 143 15.81 6.21 4.95
C LYS A 143 15.53 7.71 5.02
N PHE A 144 15.19 8.25 6.19
CA PHE A 144 15.04 9.70 6.34
C PHE A 144 16.34 10.46 6.07
N LEU A 145 17.48 9.91 6.48
CA LEU A 145 18.76 10.56 6.25
C LEU A 145 19.23 10.52 4.78
N HIS A 146 18.79 9.53 4.00
CA HIS A 146 19.32 9.25 2.66
C HIS A 146 18.27 9.25 1.53
N TYR A 147 17.01 9.67 1.78
CA TYR A 147 15.97 9.57 0.76
C TYR A 147 16.26 10.38 -0.50
N LYS A 148 16.90 11.55 -0.37
CA LYS A 148 17.24 12.44 -1.50
C LYS A 148 18.24 11.82 -2.49
N GLU A 149 19.00 10.83 -2.08
CA GLU A 149 19.89 10.06 -2.96
C GLU A 149 19.11 9.18 -3.95
N VAL A 150 17.84 8.87 -3.63
CA VAL A 150 16.99 7.98 -4.43
C VAL A 150 15.86 8.75 -5.12
N SER A 151 15.19 9.65 -4.41
CA SER A 151 14.02 10.40 -4.89
C SER A 151 13.89 11.72 -4.12
N PRO A 152 13.40 12.78 -4.74
CA PRO A 152 13.05 14.00 -4.02
C PRO A 152 11.88 13.80 -3.04
N SER A 153 11.10 12.72 -3.18
CA SER A 153 9.99 12.35 -2.31
C SER A 153 10.43 11.29 -1.30
N ILE A 154 10.27 11.61 -0.02
CA ILE A 154 10.50 10.63 1.05
C ILE A 154 9.44 9.53 1.04
N PHE A 155 8.21 9.87 0.70
CA PHE A 155 7.13 8.88 0.58
C PHE A 155 7.45 7.81 -0.46
N ASP A 156 7.92 8.21 -1.65
CA ASP A 156 8.26 7.26 -2.71
C ASP A 156 9.42 6.34 -2.30
N THR A 157 10.39 6.86 -1.55
CA THR A 157 11.54 6.09 -1.08
C THR A 157 11.17 5.15 0.06
N VAL A 158 10.52 5.66 1.12
CA VAL A 158 10.27 4.90 2.35
C VAL A 158 9.13 3.90 2.17
N CYS A 159 7.98 4.37 1.66
CA CYS A 159 6.77 3.54 1.58
C CYS A 159 6.93 2.38 0.61
N GLY A 160 7.56 2.63 -0.56
CA GLY A 160 7.79 1.60 -1.56
C GLY A 160 8.63 0.44 -1.05
N GLU A 161 9.71 0.75 -0.35
CA GLU A 161 10.60 -0.28 0.18
C GLU A 161 10.05 -0.95 1.44
N CYS A 162 9.35 -0.21 2.32
CA CYS A 162 8.69 -0.80 3.47
C CYS A 162 7.62 -1.82 3.05
N SER A 163 6.85 -1.52 2.00
CA SER A 163 5.88 -2.48 1.44
C SER A 163 6.55 -3.78 1.05
N ASN A 164 7.72 -3.70 0.42
CA ASN A 164 8.45 -4.89 0.05
C ASN A 164 8.89 -5.73 1.28
N ILE A 165 9.40 -5.12 2.40
CA ILE A 165 9.71 -5.88 3.63
C ILE A 165 8.47 -6.64 4.07
N ILE A 166 7.33 -5.96 4.15
CA ILE A 166 6.08 -6.54 4.61
C ILE A 166 5.65 -7.68 3.68
N GLU A 167 5.61 -7.45 2.39
CA GLU A 167 5.22 -8.45 1.39
C GLU A 167 6.19 -9.63 1.38
N GLY A 168 7.49 -9.38 1.44
CA GLY A 168 8.50 -10.43 1.53
C GLY A 168 8.35 -11.31 2.77
N MET A 169 7.99 -10.72 3.91
CA MET A 169 7.71 -11.49 5.13
C MET A 169 6.41 -12.29 5.02
N VAL A 170 5.37 -11.75 4.38
CA VAL A 170 4.14 -12.50 4.07
C VAL A 170 4.48 -13.72 3.21
N MET A 171 5.30 -13.55 2.18
CA MET A 171 5.71 -14.63 1.28
C MET A 171 6.52 -15.70 2.00
N LYS A 172 7.47 -15.32 2.87
CA LYS A 172 8.25 -16.27 3.69
C LYS A 172 7.34 -17.14 4.55
N ILE A 173 6.37 -16.52 5.21
CA ILE A 173 5.44 -17.24 6.08
C ILE A 173 4.53 -18.14 5.24
N ALA A 174 3.99 -17.67 4.13
CA ALA A 174 3.18 -18.49 3.22
C ALA A 174 3.95 -19.71 2.74
N ALA A 175 5.22 -19.55 2.37
CA ALA A 175 6.08 -20.65 1.95
C ALA A 175 6.30 -21.68 3.08
N GLN A 176 6.48 -21.25 4.33
CA GLN A 176 6.61 -22.16 5.49
C GLN A 176 5.36 -23.01 5.73
N PHE A 177 4.18 -22.48 5.35
CA PHE A 177 2.90 -23.21 5.40
C PHE A 177 2.58 -23.98 4.11
N GLU A 178 3.51 -24.03 3.17
CA GLU A 178 3.34 -24.70 1.88
C GLU A 178 2.15 -24.13 1.06
N ILE A 179 1.86 -22.81 1.22
CA ILE A 179 0.77 -22.13 0.53
C ILE A 179 1.33 -21.48 -0.75
N PRO A 180 0.92 -21.92 -1.94
CA PRO A 180 1.52 -21.45 -3.20
C PRO A 180 1.01 -20.09 -3.67
N TYR A 181 -0.13 -19.63 -3.15
CA TYR A 181 -0.81 -18.43 -3.60
C TYR A 181 -0.96 -17.41 -2.46
N VAL A 182 -0.39 -16.23 -2.68
CA VAL A 182 -0.53 -15.08 -1.78
C VAL A 182 -1.36 -14.01 -2.49
N LEU A 183 -2.38 -13.50 -1.82
CA LEU A 183 -3.20 -12.42 -2.34
C LEU A 183 -3.02 -11.17 -1.47
N ILE A 184 -2.80 -10.04 -2.12
CA ILE A 184 -2.60 -8.74 -1.45
C ILE A 184 -3.75 -7.82 -1.83
N GLY A 185 -4.47 -7.35 -0.81
CA GLY A 185 -5.65 -6.48 -0.97
C GLY A 185 -5.28 -5.01 -1.12
N LEU A 186 -4.43 -4.67 -2.09
CA LEU A 186 -4.16 -3.28 -2.43
C LEU A 186 -5.30 -2.72 -3.30
N SER A 187 -5.72 -1.50 -2.98
CA SER A 187 -6.69 -0.77 -3.79
C SER A 187 -6.10 -0.34 -5.14
N PRO A 188 -6.93 -0.05 -6.16
CA PRO A 188 -6.43 0.29 -7.50
C PRO A 188 -5.44 1.47 -7.54
N GLU A 189 -5.59 2.46 -6.68
CA GLU A 189 -4.64 3.56 -6.56
C GLU A 189 -3.28 3.15 -5.99
N GLN A 190 -3.23 2.07 -5.22
CA GLN A 190 -2.00 1.51 -4.66
C GLN A 190 -1.31 0.56 -5.64
N THR A 191 -2.06 -0.03 -6.58
CA THR A 191 -1.53 -1.01 -7.55
C THR A 191 -0.71 -0.39 -8.68
N ASN A 192 -0.50 0.92 -8.70
CA ASN A 192 0.39 1.58 -9.68
C ASN A 192 1.81 1.01 -9.72
N ARG A 193 2.22 0.34 -8.67
CA ARG A 193 3.56 -0.25 -8.51
C ARG A 193 3.61 -1.72 -8.91
N TYR A 194 2.44 -2.37 -9.03
CA TYR A 194 2.33 -3.82 -9.15
C TYR A 194 1.54 -4.20 -10.38
N PHE A 195 1.84 -5.39 -10.85
CA PHE A 195 1.05 -6.08 -11.85
C PHE A 195 -0.08 -6.84 -11.18
N TYR A 196 -1.04 -7.28 -11.96
CA TYR A 196 -2.06 -8.21 -11.49
C TYR A 196 -1.45 -9.46 -10.83
N GLN A 197 -0.39 -9.99 -11.41
CA GLN A 197 0.38 -11.10 -10.87
C GLN A 197 1.87 -10.72 -10.83
N MET A 198 2.52 -11.02 -9.71
CA MET A 198 3.93 -10.79 -9.52
C MET A 198 4.64 -12.11 -9.20
N PRO A 199 5.67 -12.52 -9.94
CA PRO A 199 6.49 -13.66 -9.57
C PRO A 199 7.29 -13.37 -8.29
N SER A 200 7.58 -14.40 -7.53
CA SER A 200 8.23 -14.25 -6.22
C SER A 200 9.62 -13.61 -6.30
N ASP A 201 10.36 -13.83 -7.38
CA ASP A 201 11.67 -13.27 -7.62
C ASP A 201 11.66 -11.76 -7.92
N HIS A 202 10.53 -11.22 -8.39
CA HIS A 202 10.39 -9.79 -8.64
C HIS A 202 10.50 -8.97 -7.35
N VAL A 203 9.92 -9.43 -6.25
CA VAL A 203 10.05 -8.79 -4.93
C VAL A 203 11.52 -8.80 -4.50
N ALA A 204 12.21 -9.93 -4.67
CA ALA A 204 13.63 -10.04 -4.34
C ALA A 204 14.51 -9.10 -5.16
N SER A 205 14.30 -9.01 -6.46
CA SER A 205 15.15 -8.24 -7.37
C SER A 205 15.09 -6.73 -7.17
N SER A 206 13.94 -6.20 -6.70
CA SER A 206 13.79 -4.78 -6.41
C SER A 206 14.56 -4.33 -5.16
N TRP A 207 14.93 -5.26 -4.30
CA TRP A 207 15.51 -5.02 -2.97
C TRP A 207 17.01 -5.05 -2.89
N ILE A 208 17.64 -5.90 -3.68
CA ILE A 208 19.07 -6.21 -3.58
C ILE A 208 19.95 -5.04 -4.05
N LYS A 209 19.37 -4.07 -4.78
CA LYS A 209 20.14 -3.04 -5.49
C LYS A 209 20.48 -1.76 -4.71
N GLY A 210 20.36 -1.71 -3.39
CA GLY A 210 20.86 -0.54 -2.70
C GLY A 210 20.26 -0.18 -1.34
N SER A 211 19.22 -0.88 -0.89
CA SER A 211 18.48 -0.47 0.32
C SER A 211 19.15 -0.90 1.62
N PHE A 212 20.02 -1.91 1.58
CA PHE A 212 20.70 -2.45 2.75
C PHE A 212 22.21 -2.28 2.64
N VAL A 213 22.70 -1.16 3.12
CA VAL A 213 24.14 -0.87 3.16
C VAL A 213 24.77 -1.65 4.30
N ASP A 214 25.82 -2.43 4.00
CA ASP A 214 26.50 -3.29 4.98
C ASP A 214 27.09 -2.53 6.18
N SER A 215 27.37 -1.25 6.01
CA SER A 215 27.83 -0.38 7.11
C SER A 215 26.74 -0.06 8.14
N VAL A 216 25.45 -0.22 7.78
CA VAL A 216 24.28 0.11 8.63
C VAL A 216 23.57 -1.15 9.08
N PHE A 217 23.37 -2.12 8.17
CA PHE A 217 22.58 -3.32 8.41
C PHE A 217 23.45 -4.55 8.56
N SER A 218 23.28 -5.25 9.66
CA SER A 218 24.00 -6.49 9.94
C SER A 218 23.49 -7.65 9.06
N GLN A 219 24.27 -8.73 9.01
CA GLN A 219 23.83 -9.96 8.36
C GLN A 219 22.52 -10.50 8.96
N ASN A 220 22.31 -10.32 10.28
CA ASN A 220 21.07 -10.72 10.95
C ASN A 220 19.84 -9.88 10.53
N ASP A 221 20.02 -8.63 10.13
CA ASP A 221 18.93 -7.78 9.62
C ASP A 221 18.40 -8.28 8.28
N ARG A 222 19.25 -8.95 7.50
CA ARG A 222 18.90 -9.50 6.17
C ARG A 222 17.83 -10.59 6.23
N LYS A 223 17.53 -11.14 7.40
CA LYS A 223 16.42 -12.09 7.58
C LYS A 223 15.05 -11.50 7.19
N TYR A 224 14.91 -10.17 7.20
CA TYR A 224 13.68 -9.49 6.80
C TYR A 224 13.60 -9.24 5.28
N ILE A 225 14.64 -9.53 4.52
CA ILE A 225 14.64 -9.42 3.07
C ILE A 225 14.12 -10.72 2.46
N TRP A 226 13.23 -10.59 1.49
CA TRP A 226 12.80 -11.72 0.68
C TRP A 226 13.91 -12.11 -0.29
N ASN A 227 14.38 -13.35 -0.18
CA ASN A 227 15.34 -13.94 -1.10
C ASN A 227 14.97 -15.42 -1.28
N PRO A 228 14.22 -15.77 -2.33
CA PRO A 228 13.70 -17.14 -2.51
C PRO A 228 14.83 -18.10 -2.88
N ASP A 229 15.12 -19.05 -2.00
CA ASP A 229 16.17 -20.07 -2.19
C ASP A 229 15.59 -21.44 -2.52
N SER A 230 14.46 -21.81 -1.91
CA SER A 230 13.81 -23.10 -2.10
C SER A 230 12.94 -23.15 -3.36
N ASP A 231 12.70 -24.34 -3.88
CA ASP A 231 11.80 -24.53 -5.02
C ASP A 231 10.37 -24.11 -4.73
N LEU A 232 9.94 -24.21 -3.48
CA LEU A 232 8.62 -23.77 -3.04
C LEU A 232 8.50 -22.24 -3.07
N GLU A 233 9.52 -21.55 -2.55
CA GLU A 233 9.58 -20.08 -2.56
C GLU A 233 9.60 -19.53 -3.98
N LYS A 234 10.35 -20.16 -4.88
CA LYS A 234 10.41 -19.77 -6.31
C LYS A 234 9.10 -20.00 -7.05
N LYS A 235 8.29 -20.97 -6.61
CA LYS A 235 6.97 -21.29 -7.21
C LYS A 235 5.84 -20.46 -6.65
N LEU A 236 6.06 -19.75 -5.53
CA LEU A 236 5.06 -18.91 -4.91
C LEU A 236 4.63 -17.78 -5.85
N LYS A 237 3.33 -17.50 -5.94
CA LYS A 237 2.76 -16.46 -6.79
C LYS A 237 1.99 -15.45 -5.95
N VAL A 238 2.21 -14.18 -6.25
CA VAL A 238 1.50 -13.08 -5.61
C VAL A 238 0.51 -12.47 -6.58
N TYR A 239 -0.74 -12.31 -6.14
CA TYR A 239 -1.82 -11.72 -6.91
C TYR A 239 -2.35 -10.46 -6.23
N PHE A 240 -2.79 -9.50 -7.04
CA PHE A 240 -3.44 -8.26 -6.62
C PHE A 240 -4.87 -8.24 -7.19
N PRO A 241 -5.84 -8.87 -6.50
CA PRO A 241 -7.17 -9.11 -7.04
C PRO A 241 -7.91 -7.85 -7.46
N PHE A 242 -7.81 -6.78 -6.67
CA PHE A 242 -8.48 -5.51 -6.97
C PHE A 242 -7.93 -4.77 -8.20
N HIS A 243 -6.87 -5.28 -8.79
CA HIS A 243 -6.41 -4.82 -10.09
C HIS A 243 -7.32 -5.28 -11.24
N VAL A 244 -7.99 -6.41 -11.07
CA VAL A 244 -8.86 -7.00 -12.10
C VAL A 244 -10.32 -7.15 -11.65
N TRP A 245 -10.59 -7.35 -10.36
CA TRP A 245 -11.95 -7.32 -9.85
C TRP A 245 -12.51 -5.91 -9.76
N ASP A 246 -13.84 -5.80 -9.78
CA ASP A 246 -14.50 -4.53 -9.54
C ASP A 246 -14.21 -4.02 -8.13
N TYR A 247 -13.73 -2.80 -8.06
CA TYR A 247 -13.40 -2.14 -6.82
C TYR A 247 -14.19 -0.84 -6.68
N ASN A 248 -14.97 -0.75 -5.61
CA ASN A 248 -15.68 0.47 -5.23
C ASN A 248 -15.60 0.65 -3.72
N VAL A 249 -14.91 1.71 -3.29
CA VAL A 249 -14.65 1.98 -1.87
C VAL A 249 -15.94 2.13 -1.07
N ASN A 250 -16.96 2.79 -1.63
CA ASN A 250 -18.23 3.02 -0.92
C ASN A 250 -18.99 1.71 -0.71
N ILE A 251 -19.08 0.86 -1.74
CA ILE A 251 -19.69 -0.46 -1.65
C ILE A 251 -18.96 -1.34 -0.63
N ILE A 252 -17.65 -1.30 -0.62
CA ILE A 252 -16.83 -2.06 0.34
C ILE A 252 -17.11 -1.60 1.76
N THR A 253 -17.06 -0.29 2.00
CA THR A 253 -17.30 0.29 3.33
C THR A 253 -18.71 -0.01 3.83
N GLU A 254 -19.73 0.14 2.97
CA GLU A 254 -21.11 -0.19 3.29
C GLU A 254 -21.28 -1.67 3.66
N LYS A 255 -20.70 -2.58 2.88
CA LYS A 255 -20.74 -4.02 3.17
C LYS A 255 -20.08 -4.37 4.50
N LEU A 256 -18.92 -3.79 4.81
CA LEU A 256 -18.23 -4.04 6.06
C LEU A 256 -19.02 -3.50 7.27
N SER A 257 -19.64 -2.33 7.13
CA SER A 257 -20.46 -1.73 8.18
C SER A 257 -21.77 -2.47 8.38
N SER A 258 -22.48 -2.84 7.32
CA SER A 258 -23.76 -3.55 7.40
C SER A 258 -23.65 -4.95 8.00
N GLN A 259 -22.47 -5.57 7.91
CA GLN A 259 -22.17 -6.87 8.51
C GLN A 259 -21.51 -6.76 9.90
N ASP A 260 -21.43 -5.57 10.48
CA ASP A 260 -20.73 -5.27 11.75
C ASP A 260 -19.27 -5.76 11.79
N VAL A 261 -18.63 -5.82 10.65
CA VAL A 261 -17.22 -6.23 10.55
C VAL A 261 -16.30 -5.06 10.90
N LEU A 262 -16.45 -3.94 10.18
CA LEU A 262 -15.74 -2.68 10.44
C LEU A 262 -16.69 -1.51 10.20
N SER A 263 -16.75 -0.57 11.14
CA SER A 263 -17.45 0.70 10.93
C SER A 263 -16.67 1.61 9.98
N GLU A 264 -17.34 2.64 9.44
CA GLU A 264 -16.66 3.67 8.63
C GLU A 264 -15.53 4.36 9.39
N ILE A 265 -15.72 4.62 10.69
CA ILE A 265 -14.71 5.21 11.57
C ILE A 265 -13.52 4.28 11.73
N ASP A 266 -13.76 2.98 11.99
CA ASP A 266 -12.72 1.97 12.16
C ASP A 266 -11.92 1.75 10.87
N ALA A 267 -12.58 1.87 9.72
CA ALA A 267 -11.97 1.71 8.39
C ALA A 267 -11.33 3.00 7.85
N HIS A 268 -11.56 4.14 8.52
CA HIS A 268 -11.11 5.43 8.01
C HIS A 268 -9.58 5.50 7.92
N PRO A 269 -9.00 6.00 6.81
CA PRO A 269 -7.55 6.06 6.62
C PRO A 269 -6.79 6.77 7.74
N LEU A 270 -7.34 7.83 8.33
CA LEU A 270 -6.70 8.54 9.45
C LEU A 270 -6.47 7.66 10.68
N ASN A 271 -7.29 6.62 10.86
CA ASN A 271 -7.21 5.72 12.00
C ASN A 271 -6.40 4.46 11.70
N THR A 272 -6.14 4.17 10.42
CA THR A 272 -5.46 2.94 9.96
C THR A 272 -4.15 3.18 9.23
N GLU A 273 -3.85 4.42 8.85
CA GLU A 273 -2.58 4.77 8.20
C GLU A 273 -1.40 4.64 9.19
N CYS A 274 -0.28 4.13 8.71
CA CYS A 274 0.97 4.01 9.47
C CYS A 274 1.42 5.38 10.03
N HIS A 275 1.97 5.40 11.25
CA HIS A 275 2.47 6.62 11.91
C HIS A 275 3.55 7.36 11.09
N MET A 276 4.31 6.63 10.25
CA MET A 276 5.28 7.22 9.33
C MET A 276 4.66 8.18 8.31
N LEU A 277 3.43 7.90 7.89
CA LEU A 277 2.80 8.62 6.78
C LEU A 277 2.61 10.11 7.06
N GLN A 278 2.28 10.49 8.30
CA GLN A 278 2.09 11.90 8.66
C GLN A 278 3.38 12.70 8.49
N SER A 279 4.51 12.14 8.91
CA SER A 279 5.82 12.78 8.79
C SER A 279 6.31 12.85 7.35
N MET A 280 6.08 11.81 6.56
CA MET A 280 6.39 11.82 5.13
C MET A 280 5.54 12.86 4.38
N ARG A 281 4.25 12.93 4.67
CA ARG A 281 3.35 13.95 4.09
C ARG A 281 3.76 15.37 4.47
N TYR A 282 4.14 15.57 5.73
CA TYR A 282 4.62 16.86 6.23
C TYR A 282 5.85 17.32 5.44
N LEU A 283 6.88 16.49 5.39
CA LEU A 283 8.13 16.81 4.73
C LEU A 283 7.96 16.99 3.21
N ASP A 284 7.27 16.08 2.55
CA ASP A 284 7.04 16.18 1.10
C ASP A 284 6.18 17.40 0.73
N LYS A 285 5.17 17.75 1.54
CA LYS A 285 4.40 19.00 1.32
C LYS A 285 5.25 20.26 1.47
N LEU A 286 6.25 20.26 2.34
CA LEU A 286 7.14 21.41 2.49
C LEU A 286 8.15 21.49 1.35
N ASN A 287 8.79 20.38 0.99
CA ASN A 287 9.84 20.34 -0.03
C ASN A 287 9.29 20.37 -1.46
N LEU A 288 8.23 19.60 -1.74
CA LEU A 288 7.65 19.51 -3.09
C LEU A 288 6.48 20.44 -3.32
N GLY A 289 5.84 20.95 -2.23
CA GLY A 289 4.62 21.72 -2.31
C GLY A 289 3.36 20.92 -2.52
N TYR A 290 3.44 19.57 -2.60
CA TYR A 290 2.29 18.67 -2.75
C TYR A 290 2.52 17.31 -2.07
N ASP A 291 1.43 16.57 -1.87
CA ASP A 291 1.49 15.18 -1.41
C ASP A 291 1.80 14.28 -2.63
N PRO A 292 2.88 13.49 -2.64
CA PRO A 292 3.29 12.70 -3.80
C PRO A 292 2.26 11.64 -4.23
N ARG A 293 1.37 11.24 -3.33
CA ARG A 293 0.27 10.32 -3.65
C ARG A 293 -0.78 10.92 -4.60
N ILE A 294 -0.77 12.24 -4.80
CA ILE A 294 -1.72 12.96 -5.66
C ILE A 294 -1.76 12.38 -7.09
N GLY A 295 -0.63 11.89 -7.62
CA GLY A 295 -0.56 11.33 -8.97
C GLY A 295 -1.56 10.19 -9.20
N PRO A 296 -1.43 9.06 -8.48
CA PRO A 296 -2.35 7.93 -8.61
C PRO A 296 -3.82 8.30 -8.37
N PHE A 297 -4.10 9.15 -7.39
CA PHE A 297 -5.47 9.58 -7.11
C PHE A 297 -6.02 10.51 -8.20
N SER A 298 -5.16 11.31 -8.83
CA SER A 298 -5.53 12.12 -10.00
C SER A 298 -5.95 11.25 -11.18
N ASP A 299 -5.34 10.08 -11.33
CA ASP A 299 -5.72 9.13 -12.37
C ASP A 299 -7.15 8.61 -12.16
N LEU A 300 -7.52 8.25 -10.91
CA LEU A 300 -8.88 7.83 -10.61
C LEU A 300 -9.91 8.92 -10.92
N VAL A 301 -9.62 10.17 -10.56
CA VAL A 301 -10.50 11.31 -10.87
C VAL A 301 -10.58 11.54 -12.38
N ARG A 302 -9.45 11.52 -13.09
CA ARG A 302 -9.38 11.75 -14.55
C ARG A 302 -10.19 10.75 -15.34
N PHE A 303 -10.19 9.50 -14.91
CA PHE A 303 -10.92 8.41 -15.55
C PHE A 303 -12.32 8.16 -14.95
N GLY A 304 -12.85 9.10 -14.17
CA GLY A 304 -14.23 9.05 -13.65
C GLY A 304 -14.48 7.96 -12.59
N LYS A 305 -13.41 7.46 -11.97
CA LYS A 305 -13.49 6.39 -10.95
C LYS A 305 -13.55 6.93 -9.51
N ALA A 306 -13.43 8.25 -9.33
CA ALA A 306 -13.45 8.90 -8.02
C ALA A 306 -13.97 10.33 -8.12
N ASN A 307 -14.54 10.82 -7.01
CA ASN A 307 -15.05 12.18 -6.91
C ASN A 307 -13.89 13.17 -6.72
N ARG A 308 -13.84 14.22 -7.55
CA ARG A 308 -12.80 15.23 -7.51
C ARG A 308 -12.81 16.04 -6.21
N ASP A 309 -13.97 16.49 -5.77
CA ASP A 309 -14.08 17.40 -4.62
C ASP A 309 -13.71 16.69 -3.32
N GLU A 310 -14.06 15.41 -3.20
CA GLU A 310 -13.64 14.56 -2.08
C GLU A 310 -12.11 14.49 -1.98
N TYR A 311 -11.43 14.26 -3.09
CA TYR A 311 -9.97 14.19 -3.10
C TYR A 311 -9.28 15.56 -2.98
N ILE A 312 -9.91 16.65 -3.42
CA ILE A 312 -9.45 18.00 -3.12
C ILE A 312 -9.46 18.22 -1.59
N GLN A 313 -10.55 17.87 -0.91
CA GLN A 313 -10.61 17.97 0.55
C GLN A 313 -9.51 17.13 1.21
N LYS A 314 -9.34 15.89 0.79
CA LYS A 314 -8.35 14.95 1.34
C LYS A 314 -6.91 15.44 1.20
N PHE A 315 -6.52 15.96 0.05
CA PHE A 315 -5.11 16.26 -0.24
C PHE A 315 -4.70 17.69 0.06
N TYR A 316 -5.62 18.65 -0.09
CA TYR A 316 -5.30 20.07 0.04
C TYR A 316 -5.78 20.69 1.34
N HIS A 317 -6.93 20.25 1.88
CA HIS A 317 -7.53 20.86 3.06
C HIS A 317 -7.30 20.06 4.35
N GLN A 318 -6.91 18.80 4.25
CA GLN A 318 -6.59 18.01 5.44
C GLN A 318 -5.24 18.43 6.04
N SER A 319 -5.26 18.86 7.29
CA SER A 319 -4.06 19.20 8.05
C SER A 319 -3.21 17.96 8.37
N VAL A 320 -1.92 18.16 8.50
CA VAL A 320 -1.00 17.15 9.04
C VAL A 320 -1.15 17.10 10.55
N ASN A 321 -1.17 15.91 11.12
CA ASN A 321 -1.12 15.74 12.57
C ASN A 321 0.31 15.96 13.09
N MET A 322 0.58 17.16 13.58
CA MET A 322 1.91 17.55 14.07
C MET A 322 2.33 16.80 15.34
N GLU A 323 1.39 16.35 16.16
CA GLU A 323 1.70 15.51 17.32
C GLU A 323 2.30 14.16 16.86
N ALA A 324 1.70 13.54 15.85
CA ALA A 324 2.23 12.31 15.25
C ALA A 324 3.63 12.53 14.65
N VAL A 325 3.88 13.70 14.03
CA VAL A 325 5.21 14.06 13.52
C VAL A 325 6.22 14.13 14.65
N ARG A 326 5.93 14.88 15.74
CA ARG A 326 6.84 15.02 16.89
C ARG A 326 7.08 13.71 17.65
N ASN A 327 6.07 12.86 17.75
CA ASN A 327 6.23 11.53 18.34
C ASN A 327 7.17 10.66 17.51
N LEU A 328 7.08 10.75 16.18
CA LEU A 328 7.97 10.03 15.30
C LEU A 328 9.43 10.53 15.41
N GLU A 329 9.64 11.84 15.43
CA GLU A 329 10.97 12.46 15.64
C GLU A 329 11.66 11.88 16.89
N LYS A 330 10.95 11.87 18.01
CA LYS A 330 11.46 11.30 19.28
C LYS A 330 11.82 9.83 19.12
N ARG A 331 10.96 9.06 18.43
CA ARG A 331 11.15 7.63 18.25
C ARG A 331 12.33 7.30 17.34
N LEU A 332 12.55 8.06 16.29
CA LEU A 332 13.65 7.87 15.35
C LEU A 332 14.94 8.58 15.81
N GLY A 333 14.86 9.52 16.74
CA GLY A 333 15.97 10.37 17.15
C GLY A 333 16.49 11.22 15.98
N ILE A 334 15.56 11.89 15.27
CA ILE A 334 15.81 12.83 14.15
C ILE A 334 14.97 14.09 14.34
N GLU A 335 15.38 15.16 13.67
CA GLU A 335 14.59 16.40 13.53
C GLU A 335 14.11 16.50 12.09
N ILE A 336 12.81 16.30 11.85
CA ILE A 336 12.24 16.28 10.50
C ILE A 336 12.39 17.64 9.82
N ASP A 337 12.26 18.73 10.60
CA ASP A 337 12.43 20.08 10.07
C ASP A 337 13.85 20.34 9.51
N SER A 338 14.86 19.56 9.92
CA SER A 338 16.23 19.67 9.37
C SER A 338 16.35 19.22 7.91
N PHE A 339 15.34 18.51 7.37
CA PHE A 339 15.29 18.07 5.98
C PHE A 339 14.51 19.01 5.05
N ILE A 340 13.99 20.12 5.57
CA ILE A 340 13.26 21.14 4.80
C ILE A 340 14.28 21.95 3.98
N GLU A 341 14.00 22.18 2.69
CA GLU A 341 14.79 23.02 1.77
C GLU A 341 14.27 24.44 1.67
#